data_558a3b797b24f712630039565e001b34
#
_entry.id   558a3b797b24f712630039565e001b34
#
_cell.length_a   1.000
_cell.length_b   1.000
_cell.length_c   1.000
_cell.angle_alpha   90.00
_cell.angle_beta   90.00
_cell.angle_gamma   90.00
#
_symmetry.space_group_name_H-M   'P 1'
#
loop_
_entity.id
_entity.type
_entity.pdbx_description
1 polymer ?
#
loop_
_entity_poly.entity_id
_entity_poly.type
_entity_poly.pdbx_seq_one_letter_code
_entity_poly.pdbx_strand_id
1 'polypeptide(L)'
;GVPEDEIPSIVRESIELLGLDYDAVAEKSPFELSGGQKRRVAIAGVLAMKPKVLILDEPTAGLDPASKRDMLEVIKRIRQERNLIVVFVSHNMKDIVELSYRIIVMNGGKLVMNGSPKEVFARASELKSMGLSVPPVTEILYEVSEKLGLEFKPIFEEREAAKYIAEQLKERQR
;
A
#
# COMPACT_ATOMS: atom_id res chain seq x y z
N GLY A 1 9.82 -13.26 -28.56
CA GLY A 1 8.70 -13.92 -27.89
C GLY A 1 9.23 -15.05 -27.02
N VAL A 2 8.43 -15.50 -26.09
CA VAL A 2 8.72 -16.68 -25.28
C VAL A 2 8.37 -17.93 -26.11
N PRO A 3 9.18 -19.01 -26.09
CA PRO A 3 8.83 -20.29 -26.70
C PRO A 3 7.51 -20.83 -26.16
N GLU A 4 6.70 -21.47 -27.01
CA GLU A 4 5.37 -21.94 -26.64
C GLU A 4 5.41 -23.01 -25.53
N ASP A 5 6.44 -23.84 -25.53
CA ASP A 5 6.66 -24.89 -24.53
C ASP A 5 7.01 -24.33 -23.12
N GLU A 6 7.50 -23.11 -23.04
CA GLU A 6 7.79 -22.44 -21.75
C GLU A 6 6.56 -21.72 -21.16
N ILE A 7 5.54 -21.41 -21.96
CA ILE A 7 4.38 -20.62 -21.51
C ILE A 7 3.67 -21.25 -20.32
N PRO A 8 3.35 -22.57 -20.31
CA PRO A 8 2.63 -23.18 -19.18
C PRO A 8 3.38 -23.07 -17.86
N SER A 9 4.70 -23.20 -17.87
CA SER A 9 5.52 -23.11 -16.65
C SER A 9 5.56 -21.66 -16.13
N ILE A 10 5.66 -20.67 -17.01
CA ILE A 10 5.65 -19.26 -16.64
C ILE A 10 4.30 -18.85 -16.04
N VAL A 11 3.20 -19.33 -16.62
CA VAL A 11 1.85 -19.06 -16.11
C VAL A 11 1.66 -19.68 -14.73
N ARG A 12 2.03 -20.96 -14.55
CA ARG A 12 1.97 -21.63 -13.25
C ARG A 12 2.78 -20.87 -12.21
N GLU A 13 4.04 -20.60 -12.48
CA GLU A 13 4.92 -19.85 -11.57
C GLU A 13 4.32 -18.48 -11.18
N SER A 14 3.75 -17.77 -12.16
CA SER A 14 3.16 -16.45 -11.91
C SER A 14 1.91 -16.52 -11.02
N ILE A 15 1.08 -17.56 -11.17
CA ILE A 15 -0.12 -17.77 -10.35
C ILE A 15 0.28 -18.17 -8.92
N GLU A 16 1.21 -19.11 -8.79
CA GLU A 16 1.69 -19.59 -7.48
C GLU A 16 2.44 -18.52 -6.70
N LEU A 17 3.19 -17.64 -7.38
CA LEU A 17 3.82 -16.46 -6.79
C LEU A 17 2.80 -15.54 -6.10
N LEU A 18 1.57 -15.48 -6.61
CA LEU A 18 0.49 -14.71 -6.02
C LEU A 18 -0.28 -15.47 -4.92
N GLY A 19 0.21 -16.64 -4.50
CA GLY A 19 -0.39 -17.44 -3.44
C GLY A 19 -1.70 -18.12 -3.87
N LEU A 20 -1.86 -18.39 -5.16
CA LEU A 20 -2.96 -19.18 -5.68
C LEU A 20 -2.47 -20.59 -6.02
N ASP A 21 -3.31 -21.58 -5.77
CA ASP A 21 -3.11 -22.93 -6.27
C ASP A 21 -3.45 -22.95 -7.77
N TYR A 22 -2.44 -23.17 -8.61
CA TYR A 22 -2.61 -23.19 -10.07
C TYR A 22 -3.67 -24.19 -10.52
N ASP A 23 -3.61 -25.42 -10.02
CA ASP A 23 -4.52 -26.49 -10.45
C ASP A 23 -5.97 -26.21 -10.01
N ALA A 24 -6.14 -25.44 -8.93
CA ALA A 24 -7.45 -25.03 -8.47
C ALA A 24 -8.07 -23.87 -9.28
N VAL A 25 -7.28 -23.12 -10.05
CA VAL A 25 -7.79 -21.91 -10.73
C VAL A 25 -7.64 -21.96 -12.25
N ALA A 26 -6.72 -22.75 -12.81
CA ALA A 26 -6.35 -22.76 -14.22
C ALA A 26 -7.52 -23.05 -15.17
N GLU A 27 -8.38 -23.98 -14.79
CA GLU A 27 -9.54 -24.42 -15.60
C GLU A 27 -10.84 -23.67 -15.27
N LYS A 28 -10.80 -22.75 -14.26
CA LYS A 28 -11.99 -22.00 -13.87
C LYS A 28 -12.25 -20.81 -14.78
N SER A 29 -13.54 -20.63 -15.08
CA SER A 29 -13.96 -19.34 -15.65
C SER A 29 -13.64 -18.18 -14.69
N PRO A 30 -13.24 -17.01 -15.19
CA PRO A 30 -13.07 -15.83 -14.34
C PRO A 30 -14.30 -15.48 -13.49
N PHE A 31 -15.50 -15.90 -13.91
CA PHE A 31 -16.73 -15.68 -13.16
C PHE A 31 -16.89 -16.57 -11.92
N GLU A 32 -16.19 -17.69 -11.88
CA GLU A 32 -16.19 -18.65 -10.76
C GLU A 32 -15.16 -18.30 -9.68
N LEU A 33 -14.26 -17.33 -9.97
CA LEU A 33 -13.26 -16.88 -9.03
C LEU A 33 -13.84 -15.83 -8.08
N SER A 34 -13.37 -15.84 -6.82
CA SER A 34 -13.65 -14.74 -5.89
C SER A 34 -13.02 -13.43 -6.37
N GLY A 35 -13.47 -12.29 -5.84
CA GLY A 35 -12.92 -10.98 -6.20
C GLY A 35 -11.40 -10.89 -5.97
N GLY A 36 -10.92 -11.44 -4.84
CA GLY A 36 -9.50 -11.51 -4.52
C GLY A 36 -8.71 -12.41 -5.48
N GLN A 37 -9.27 -13.58 -5.83
CA GLN A 37 -8.66 -14.48 -6.80
C GLN A 37 -8.59 -13.86 -8.20
N LYS A 38 -9.68 -13.24 -8.68
CA LYS A 38 -9.69 -12.51 -9.96
C LYS A 38 -8.57 -11.49 -10.05
N ARG A 39 -8.41 -10.70 -8.99
CA ARG A 39 -7.40 -9.66 -8.92
C ARG A 39 -5.98 -10.23 -8.92
N ARG A 40 -5.73 -11.30 -8.18
CA ARG A 40 -4.45 -12.01 -8.19
C ARG A 40 -4.14 -12.63 -9.55
N VAL A 41 -5.09 -13.29 -10.19
CA VAL A 41 -4.92 -13.82 -11.55
C VAL A 41 -4.60 -12.72 -12.56
N ALA A 42 -5.27 -11.56 -12.48
CA ALA A 42 -4.98 -10.43 -13.34
C ALA A 42 -3.54 -9.91 -13.15
N ILE A 43 -3.06 -9.82 -11.91
CA ILE A 43 -1.68 -9.44 -11.61
C ILE A 43 -0.71 -10.52 -12.12
N ALA A 44 -1.03 -11.81 -11.96
CA ALA A 44 -0.23 -12.91 -12.48
C ALA A 44 0.00 -12.80 -14.00
N GLY A 45 -1.05 -12.47 -14.75
CA GLY A 45 -0.94 -12.25 -16.20
C GLY A 45 0.04 -11.13 -16.57
N VAL A 46 0.10 -10.05 -15.78
CA VAL A 46 1.10 -8.99 -15.99
C VAL A 46 2.50 -9.45 -15.58
N LEU A 47 2.64 -10.18 -14.46
CA LEU A 47 3.93 -10.69 -13.97
C LEU A 47 4.55 -11.73 -14.91
N ALA A 48 3.72 -12.52 -15.61
CA ALA A 48 4.19 -13.49 -16.61
C ALA A 48 5.00 -12.82 -17.74
N MET A 49 4.76 -11.53 -18.00
CA MET A 49 5.55 -10.73 -18.96
C MET A 49 6.91 -10.27 -18.42
N LYS A 50 7.24 -10.63 -17.16
CA LYS A 50 8.50 -10.27 -16.47
C LYS A 50 8.80 -8.75 -16.52
N PRO A 51 7.85 -7.88 -16.11
CA PRO A 51 8.05 -6.43 -16.15
C PRO A 51 9.13 -6.00 -15.15
N LYS A 52 9.78 -4.85 -15.41
CA LYS A 52 10.66 -4.18 -14.44
C LYS A 52 9.87 -3.25 -13.50
N VAL A 53 8.74 -2.76 -13.96
CA VAL A 53 7.85 -1.84 -13.22
C VAL A 53 6.45 -2.41 -13.23
N LEU A 54 5.85 -2.56 -12.06
CA LEU A 54 4.46 -2.98 -11.88
C LEU A 54 3.66 -1.81 -11.31
N ILE A 55 2.63 -1.39 -12.01
CA ILE A 55 1.72 -0.34 -11.56
C ILE A 55 0.42 -0.99 -11.10
N LEU A 56 0.04 -0.76 -9.85
CA LEU A 56 -1.16 -1.28 -9.22
C LEU A 56 -2.07 -0.12 -8.82
N ASP A 57 -3.21 0.00 -9.50
CA ASP A 57 -4.22 1.01 -9.20
C ASP A 57 -5.32 0.41 -8.34
N GLU A 58 -5.43 0.91 -7.09
CA GLU A 58 -6.41 0.47 -6.08
C GLU A 58 -6.48 -1.06 -5.90
N PRO A 59 -5.36 -1.79 -5.76
CA PRO A 59 -5.37 -3.25 -5.77
C PRO A 59 -6.07 -3.88 -4.56
N THR A 60 -6.35 -3.10 -3.52
CA THR A 60 -7.03 -3.55 -2.29
C THR A 60 -8.47 -3.07 -2.18
N ALA A 61 -8.95 -2.25 -3.13
CA ALA A 61 -10.30 -1.70 -3.08
C ALA A 61 -11.37 -2.80 -3.16
N GLY A 62 -12.37 -2.72 -2.28
CA GLY A 62 -13.50 -3.66 -2.25
C GLY A 62 -13.17 -5.05 -1.74
N LEU A 63 -11.97 -5.29 -1.22
CA LEU A 63 -11.61 -6.53 -0.54
C LEU A 63 -12.05 -6.48 0.94
N ASP A 64 -12.44 -7.63 1.46
CA ASP A 64 -12.61 -7.81 2.91
C ASP A 64 -11.26 -7.67 3.64
N PRO A 65 -11.26 -7.44 4.97
CA PRO A 65 -10.03 -7.16 5.71
C PRO A 65 -8.99 -8.29 5.66
N ALA A 66 -9.40 -9.55 5.55
CA ALA A 66 -8.47 -10.68 5.46
C ALA A 66 -7.83 -10.72 4.07
N SER A 67 -8.65 -10.72 3.02
CA SER A 67 -8.18 -10.69 1.62
C SER A 67 -7.29 -9.48 1.32
N LYS A 68 -7.58 -8.34 1.97
CA LYS A 68 -6.76 -7.14 1.85
C LYS A 68 -5.36 -7.35 2.44
N ARG A 69 -5.25 -7.84 3.67
CA ARG A 69 -3.95 -8.15 4.30
C ARG A 69 -3.14 -9.11 3.44
N ASP A 70 -3.77 -10.19 2.99
CA ASP A 70 -3.14 -11.18 2.12
C ASP A 70 -2.62 -10.56 0.81
N MET A 71 -3.38 -9.62 0.22
CA MET A 71 -2.94 -8.91 -0.98
C MET A 71 -1.72 -8.02 -0.73
N LEU A 72 -1.69 -7.29 0.40
CA LEU A 72 -0.54 -6.45 0.76
C LEU A 72 0.72 -7.30 0.98
N GLU A 73 0.60 -8.46 1.65
CA GLU A 73 1.72 -9.38 1.85
C GLU A 73 2.21 -9.97 0.51
N VAL A 74 1.29 -10.32 -0.38
CA VAL A 74 1.65 -10.77 -1.74
C VAL A 74 2.41 -9.68 -2.50
N ILE A 75 1.96 -8.43 -2.45
CA ILE A 75 2.64 -7.30 -3.11
C ILE A 75 4.06 -7.10 -2.55
N LYS A 76 4.24 -7.19 -1.23
CA LYS A 76 5.57 -7.13 -0.58
C LYS A 76 6.48 -8.25 -1.08
N ARG A 77 5.95 -9.48 -1.11
CA ARG A 77 6.69 -10.65 -1.55
C ARG A 77 7.14 -10.55 -2.99
N ILE A 78 6.25 -10.28 -3.94
CA ILE A 78 6.60 -10.17 -5.36
C ILE A 78 7.63 -9.08 -5.62
N ARG A 79 7.55 -7.96 -4.92
CA ARG A 79 8.54 -6.89 -5.02
C ARG A 79 9.94 -7.38 -4.63
N GLN A 80 10.04 -8.12 -3.52
CA GLN A 80 11.32 -8.63 -3.01
C GLN A 80 11.88 -9.75 -3.91
N GLU A 81 11.05 -10.75 -4.24
CA GLU A 81 11.49 -11.93 -5.00
C GLU A 81 11.84 -11.61 -6.45
N ARG A 82 11.16 -10.63 -7.05
CA ARG A 82 11.37 -10.25 -8.45
C ARG A 82 12.17 -8.97 -8.64
N ASN A 83 12.61 -8.34 -7.54
CA ASN A 83 13.31 -7.04 -7.57
C ASN A 83 12.59 -5.99 -8.43
N LEU A 84 11.27 -5.90 -8.24
CA LEU A 84 10.40 -5.03 -9.01
C LEU A 84 10.33 -3.63 -8.42
N ILE A 85 10.22 -2.63 -9.29
CA ILE A 85 9.70 -1.32 -8.91
C ILE A 85 8.18 -1.43 -8.91
N VAL A 86 7.56 -1.29 -7.74
CA VAL A 86 6.09 -1.29 -7.60
C VAL A 86 5.61 0.14 -7.40
N VAL A 87 4.77 0.61 -8.30
CA VAL A 87 4.01 1.85 -8.15
C VAL A 87 2.62 1.48 -7.66
N PHE A 88 2.29 1.88 -6.45
CA PHE A 88 1.04 1.56 -5.78
C PHE A 88 0.20 2.82 -5.67
N VAL A 89 -0.95 2.86 -6.33
CA VAL A 89 -1.91 3.97 -6.23
C VAL A 89 -3.01 3.56 -5.28
N SER A 90 -3.26 4.35 -4.24
CA SER A 90 -4.33 4.10 -3.28
C SER A 90 -4.77 5.39 -2.59
N HIS A 91 -6.03 5.43 -2.16
CA HIS A 91 -6.56 6.43 -1.24
C HIS A 91 -6.58 5.92 0.22
N ASN A 92 -6.16 4.68 0.46
CA ASN A 92 -6.07 4.12 1.81
C ASN A 92 -4.71 4.45 2.44
N MET A 93 -4.70 5.37 3.36
CA MET A 93 -3.47 5.88 3.99
C MET A 93 -2.70 4.82 4.78
N LYS A 94 -3.39 3.81 5.36
CA LYS A 94 -2.73 2.70 6.05
C LYS A 94 -1.91 1.86 5.07
N ASP A 95 -2.50 1.53 3.91
CA ASP A 95 -1.82 0.74 2.87
C ASP A 95 -0.61 1.49 2.31
N ILE A 96 -0.75 2.80 2.13
CA ILE A 96 0.35 3.66 1.66
C ILE A 96 1.51 3.62 2.65
N VAL A 97 1.25 3.82 3.96
CA VAL A 97 2.30 3.76 4.99
C VAL A 97 2.96 2.39 5.06
N GLU A 98 2.17 1.32 4.93
CA GLU A 98 2.65 -0.05 5.05
C GLU A 98 3.54 -0.50 3.89
N LEU A 99 3.23 -0.06 2.65
CA LEU A 99 3.91 -0.51 1.44
C LEU A 99 4.96 0.44 0.92
N SER A 100 4.85 1.75 1.19
CA SER A 100 5.62 2.77 0.48
C SER A 100 6.90 3.14 1.21
N TYR A 101 8.01 3.21 0.47
CA TYR A 101 9.25 3.88 0.91
C TYR A 101 9.29 5.33 0.45
N ARG A 102 8.56 5.63 -0.61
CA ARG A 102 8.47 6.94 -1.23
C ARG A 102 7.04 7.21 -1.65
N ILE A 103 6.52 8.36 -1.32
CA ILE A 103 5.19 8.82 -1.66
C ILE A 103 5.30 9.97 -2.67
N ILE A 104 4.50 9.90 -3.69
CA ILE A 104 4.27 10.97 -4.66
C ILE A 104 2.83 11.44 -4.48
N VAL A 105 2.65 12.71 -4.16
CA VAL A 105 1.32 13.31 -4.03
C VAL A 105 1.01 14.11 -5.29
N MET A 106 -0.13 13.79 -5.89
CA MET A 106 -0.66 14.48 -7.07
C MET A 106 -1.89 15.29 -6.69
N ASN A 107 -1.95 16.53 -7.13
CA ASN A 107 -3.13 17.40 -6.99
C ASN A 107 -3.29 18.27 -8.24
N GLY A 108 -4.51 18.32 -8.79
CA GLY A 108 -4.81 19.08 -10.00
C GLY A 108 -3.91 18.69 -11.20
N GLY A 109 -3.56 17.40 -11.34
CA GLY A 109 -2.68 16.89 -12.39
C GLY A 109 -1.20 17.24 -12.23
N LYS A 110 -0.80 17.83 -11.09
CA LYS A 110 0.59 18.23 -10.81
C LYS A 110 1.15 17.44 -9.64
N LEU A 111 2.44 17.14 -9.69
CA LEU A 111 3.19 16.64 -8.55
C LEU A 111 3.37 17.78 -7.54
N VAL A 112 2.82 17.62 -6.33
CA VAL A 112 2.86 18.65 -5.28
C VAL A 112 3.77 18.28 -4.12
N MET A 113 3.93 17.00 -3.82
CA MET A 113 4.87 16.51 -2.81
C MET A 113 5.53 15.21 -3.27
N ASN A 114 6.76 14.99 -2.79
CA ASN A 114 7.52 13.79 -3.04
C ASN A 114 8.53 13.59 -1.91
N GLY A 115 8.46 12.44 -1.23
CA GLY A 115 9.33 12.14 -0.09
C GLY A 115 9.01 10.81 0.56
N SER A 116 9.66 10.50 1.66
CA SER A 116 9.31 9.38 2.52
C SER A 116 7.93 9.58 3.18
N PRO A 117 7.29 8.53 3.69
CA PRO A 117 6.04 8.68 4.44
C PRO A 117 6.13 9.72 5.57
N LYS A 118 7.24 9.73 6.33
CA LYS A 118 7.46 10.72 7.39
C LYS A 118 7.52 12.15 6.87
N GLU A 119 8.26 12.41 5.79
CA GLU A 119 8.37 13.74 5.20
C GLU A 119 7.03 14.24 4.63
N VAL A 120 6.30 13.38 3.94
CA VAL A 120 5.02 13.76 3.34
C VAL A 120 3.96 14.00 4.41
N PHE A 121 3.80 13.09 5.38
CA PHE A 121 2.79 13.23 6.42
C PHE A 121 3.16 14.22 7.53
N ALA A 122 4.41 14.68 7.61
CA ALA A 122 4.77 15.85 8.43
C ALA A 122 4.06 17.13 7.95
N ARG A 123 3.66 17.17 6.67
CA ARG A 123 2.91 18.28 6.06
C ARG A 123 1.40 18.04 6.11
N ALA A 124 0.88 17.52 7.24
CA ALA A 124 -0.52 17.16 7.41
C ALA A 124 -1.49 18.34 7.12
N SER A 125 -1.17 19.55 7.56
CA SER A 125 -1.97 20.75 7.29
C SER A 125 -2.11 21.02 5.79
N GLU A 126 -1.03 20.91 5.02
CA GLU A 126 -1.06 21.12 3.57
C GLU A 126 -1.86 20.02 2.85
N LEU A 127 -1.69 18.75 3.24
CA LEU A 127 -2.48 17.64 2.69
C LEU A 127 -3.98 17.88 2.93
N LYS A 128 -4.37 18.24 4.15
CA LYS A 128 -5.76 18.55 4.50
C LYS A 128 -6.30 19.76 3.71
N SER A 129 -5.51 20.79 3.48
CA SER A 129 -5.92 21.95 2.67
C SER A 129 -6.18 21.60 1.20
N MET A 130 -5.56 20.52 0.70
CA MET A 130 -5.80 19.97 -0.64
C MET A 130 -6.94 18.94 -0.68
N GLY A 131 -7.64 18.70 0.44
CA GLY A 131 -8.69 17.68 0.56
C GLY A 131 -8.16 16.24 0.63
N LEU A 132 -6.87 16.08 0.92
CA LEU A 132 -6.25 14.75 1.04
C LEU A 132 -6.26 14.30 2.50
N SER A 133 -6.44 13.00 2.70
CA SER A 133 -6.40 12.38 4.02
C SER A 133 -4.96 12.14 4.48
N VAL A 134 -4.80 11.96 5.78
CA VAL A 134 -3.57 11.47 6.43
C VAL A 134 -3.87 10.15 7.17
N PRO A 135 -2.86 9.36 7.57
CA PRO A 135 -3.09 8.15 8.35
C PRO A 135 -3.87 8.45 9.63
N PRO A 136 -4.84 7.61 10.04
CA PRO A 136 -5.72 7.91 11.18
C PRO A 136 -4.98 8.24 12.48
N VAL A 137 -3.92 7.51 12.79
CA VAL A 137 -3.09 7.78 13.99
C VAL A 137 -2.41 9.14 13.89
N THR A 138 -1.88 9.46 12.71
CA THR A 138 -1.26 10.76 12.43
C THR A 138 -2.28 11.90 12.49
N GLU A 139 -3.52 11.66 12.06
CA GLU A 139 -4.60 12.64 12.12
C GLU A 139 -4.97 13.00 13.58
N ILE A 140 -5.18 11.98 14.42
CA ILE A 140 -5.45 12.17 15.84
C ILE A 140 -4.29 12.93 16.49
N LEU A 141 -3.05 12.53 16.21
CA LEU A 141 -1.87 13.17 16.78
C LEU A 141 -1.74 14.63 16.33
N TYR A 142 -2.04 14.92 15.06
CA TYR A 142 -2.08 16.29 14.54
C TYR A 142 -3.09 17.15 15.30
N GLU A 143 -4.33 16.67 15.47
CA GLU A 143 -5.38 17.40 16.18
C GLU A 143 -5.08 17.60 17.67
N VAL A 144 -4.50 16.60 18.32
CA VAL A 144 -4.08 16.71 19.74
C VAL A 144 -2.94 17.73 19.86
N SER A 145 -1.96 17.70 18.96
CA SER A 145 -0.85 18.63 18.95
C SER A 145 -1.33 20.07 18.76
N GLU A 146 -2.23 20.33 17.82
CA GLU A 146 -2.85 21.63 17.62
C GLU A 146 -3.59 22.14 18.86
N LYS A 147 -4.47 21.31 19.43
CA LYS A 147 -5.27 21.68 20.62
C LYS A 147 -4.44 21.95 21.87
N LEU A 148 -3.41 21.17 22.06
CA LEU A 148 -2.56 21.25 23.26
C LEU A 148 -1.29 22.09 23.01
N GLY A 149 -1.05 22.59 21.79
CA GLY A 149 0.16 23.30 21.40
C GLY A 149 1.42 22.44 21.58
N LEU A 150 1.36 21.17 21.27
CA LEU A 150 2.49 20.25 21.29
C LEU A 150 3.23 20.29 19.94
N GLU A 151 4.49 19.83 19.94
CA GLU A 151 5.18 19.61 18.67
C GLU A 151 4.49 18.47 17.90
N PHE A 152 4.18 18.67 16.62
CA PHE A 152 3.61 17.62 15.79
C PHE A 152 4.73 16.79 15.15
N LYS A 153 4.58 15.45 15.24
CA LYS A 153 5.41 14.46 14.52
C LYS A 153 4.52 13.43 13.84
N PRO A 154 4.79 13.06 12.58
CA PRO A 154 4.03 12.02 11.91
C PRO A 154 4.42 10.66 12.48
N ILE A 155 3.53 10.08 13.27
CA ILE A 155 3.64 8.74 13.85
C ILE A 155 2.49 7.91 13.29
N PHE A 156 2.76 6.65 12.96
CA PHE A 156 1.81 5.77 12.28
C PHE A 156 1.28 4.67 13.18
N GLU A 157 2.00 4.36 14.26
CA GLU A 157 1.66 3.31 15.20
C GLU A 157 0.99 3.88 16.46
N GLU A 158 -0.14 3.29 16.87
CA GLU A 158 -0.95 3.76 17.98
C GLU A 158 -0.18 3.83 19.31
N ARG A 159 0.62 2.78 19.59
CA ARG A 159 1.41 2.71 20.83
C ARG A 159 2.50 3.77 20.88
N GLU A 160 3.15 4.03 19.75
CA GLU A 160 4.18 5.06 19.62
C GLU A 160 3.59 6.45 19.79
N ALA A 161 2.42 6.71 19.18
CA ALA A 161 1.71 7.98 19.31
C ALA A 161 1.26 8.23 20.76
N ALA A 162 0.70 7.24 21.44
CA ALA A 162 0.29 7.35 22.83
C ALA A 162 1.48 7.65 23.76
N LYS A 163 2.61 6.98 23.55
CA LYS A 163 3.84 7.23 24.29
C LYS A 163 4.35 8.66 24.06
N TYR A 164 4.39 9.10 22.83
CA TYR A 164 4.81 10.45 22.47
C TYR A 164 3.97 11.52 23.17
N ILE A 165 2.63 11.41 23.13
CA ILE A 165 1.74 12.35 23.81
C ILE A 165 2.02 12.37 25.31
N ALA A 166 2.15 11.19 25.94
CA ALA A 166 2.40 11.09 27.38
C ALA A 166 3.74 11.73 27.81
N GLU A 167 4.78 11.59 27.00
CA GLU A 167 6.09 12.22 27.22
C GLU A 167 6.00 13.74 27.12
N GLN A 168 5.37 14.27 26.07
CA GLN A 168 5.19 15.71 25.86
C GLN A 168 4.38 16.38 27.01
N LEU A 169 3.32 15.70 27.50
CA LEU A 169 2.53 16.20 28.62
C LEU A 169 3.32 16.23 29.94
N LYS A 170 4.18 15.24 30.19
CA LYS A 170 5.05 15.22 31.38
C LYS A 170 6.11 16.33 31.36
N GLU A 171 6.67 16.63 30.21
CA GLU A 171 7.67 17.70 30.04
C GLU A 171 7.07 19.09 30.35
N ARG A 172 5.80 19.30 30.04
CA ARG A 172 5.08 20.54 30.33
C ARG A 172 4.70 20.76 31.79
N GLN A 173 4.63 19.69 32.56
CA GLN A 173 4.30 19.76 34.00
C GLN A 173 5.55 19.98 34.88
N ARG A 174 6.73 20.03 34.27
CA ARG A 174 8.02 20.35 34.93
C ARG A 174 8.40 21.81 34.71
#